data_6a5a51018647ed2f461b8699235867f5
#
_entry.id   6a5a51018647ed2f461b8699235867f5
#
_cell.length_a   1.000
_cell.length_b   1.000
_cell.length_c   1.000
_cell.angle_alpha   90.00
_cell.angle_beta   90.00
_cell.angle_gamma   90.00
#
_symmetry.space_group_name_H-M   'P 1'
#
loop_
_entity.id
_entity.type
_entity.pdbx_description
1 polymer ?
#
loop_
_entity_poly.entity_id
_entity_poly.type
_entity_poly.pdbx_seq_one_letter_code
_entity_poly.pdbx_strand_id
1 'polypeptide(L)'
;MTPNRRSTAQEPSRHRKASSPAWPAFESKFAEALAVLEEDQYLVITEKRGWAYVQFAGQGSFGVRAECVSNNYLDEAHALRAGQMTALRRIGWSAPTGTPAEASPKCQPEGSPNFFRDFDRPVPYDAVARMAVRSLVGVFEIPPPGYLHYKAFDKSKRSILIPTLGLMCEPPAPPRETPSANTIEGLRDLVLKAVRKASGNAELEFAEDGDLPLRFGSAAVRVRVLDDPLCVRMFSPVLENVEVDDRLLDRLNELNAEIRFARFFVLDGTVFAAMEMFTSPFVAEHVASACLQLGTLADE
;
A
#
# COMPACT_ATOMS: atom_id res chain seq x y z
N MET A 1 -32.17 -13.76 -63.08
CA MET A 1 -32.77 -14.25 -61.83
C MET A 1 -31.70 -14.98 -61.08
N THR A 2 -31.11 -14.28 -60.11
CA THR A 2 -30.07 -14.81 -59.19
C THR A 2 -30.63 -14.77 -57.77
N PRO A 3 -30.59 -15.85 -56.98
CA PRO A 3 -31.17 -15.86 -55.65
C PRO A 3 -30.17 -15.27 -54.65
N ASN A 4 -30.72 -14.40 -53.81
CA ASN A 4 -30.13 -13.67 -52.72
C ASN A 4 -29.78 -14.63 -51.56
N ARG A 5 -28.47 -14.80 -51.26
CA ARG A 5 -28.01 -15.53 -50.05
C ARG A 5 -28.08 -14.59 -48.86
N ARG A 6 -29.03 -14.83 -47.95
CA ARG A 6 -29.06 -14.24 -46.62
C ARG A 6 -27.90 -14.83 -45.81
N SER A 7 -26.96 -13.96 -45.43
CA SER A 7 -25.93 -14.25 -44.43
C SER A 7 -26.57 -14.20 -43.03
N THR A 8 -26.63 -15.35 -42.38
CA THR A 8 -26.96 -15.43 -40.95
C THR A 8 -25.73 -15.02 -40.18
N ALA A 9 -25.79 -13.84 -39.60
CA ALA A 9 -24.81 -13.38 -38.62
C ALA A 9 -24.92 -14.27 -37.34
N GLN A 10 -23.90 -15.04 -37.10
CA GLN A 10 -23.75 -15.84 -35.90
C GLN A 10 -23.42 -14.89 -34.74
N GLU A 11 -24.30 -14.78 -33.74
CA GLU A 11 -24.02 -14.07 -32.48
C GLU A 11 -22.80 -14.69 -31.81
N PRO A 12 -21.87 -13.88 -31.24
CA PRO A 12 -20.74 -14.43 -30.52
C PRO A 12 -21.25 -15.07 -29.22
N SER A 13 -21.01 -16.37 -29.09
CA SER A 13 -21.31 -17.15 -27.90
C SER A 13 -20.61 -16.48 -26.67
N ARG A 14 -21.40 -16.04 -25.72
CA ARG A 14 -20.93 -15.61 -24.40
C ARG A 14 -20.22 -16.79 -23.74
N HIS A 15 -18.91 -16.83 -23.82
CA HIS A 15 -18.11 -17.77 -23.05
C HIS A 15 -18.34 -17.47 -21.55
N ARG A 16 -19.12 -18.33 -20.93
CA ARG A 16 -19.20 -18.45 -19.48
C ARG A 16 -17.79 -18.82 -19.00
N LYS A 17 -17.03 -17.85 -18.49
CA LYS A 17 -15.73 -18.10 -17.85
C LYS A 17 -15.97 -19.16 -16.76
N ALA A 18 -15.41 -20.35 -16.93
CA ALA A 18 -15.47 -21.40 -15.92
C ALA A 18 -14.77 -20.88 -14.67
N SER A 19 -15.44 -20.92 -13.52
CA SER A 19 -14.82 -20.58 -12.25
C SER A 19 -13.67 -21.55 -11.99
N SER A 20 -12.50 -21.03 -11.57
CA SER A 20 -11.37 -21.87 -11.17
C SER A 20 -11.81 -22.85 -10.07
N PRO A 21 -11.40 -24.13 -10.12
CA PRO A 21 -11.75 -25.12 -9.09
C PRO A 21 -11.26 -24.75 -7.68
N ALA A 22 -10.37 -23.78 -7.55
CA ALA A 22 -9.89 -23.28 -6.27
C ALA A 22 -10.93 -22.44 -5.48
N TRP A 23 -11.92 -21.84 -6.15
CA TRP A 23 -12.92 -20.99 -5.51
C TRP A 23 -13.86 -21.70 -4.54
N PRO A 24 -14.41 -22.90 -4.83
CA PRO A 24 -15.25 -23.64 -3.88
C PRO A 24 -14.51 -24.00 -2.58
N ALA A 25 -13.25 -24.44 -2.69
CA ALA A 25 -12.44 -24.74 -1.52
C ALA A 25 -12.13 -23.48 -0.69
N PHE A 26 -11.92 -22.36 -1.34
CA PHE A 26 -11.75 -21.05 -0.68
C PHE A 26 -13.05 -20.60 0.01
N GLU A 27 -14.20 -20.74 -0.64
CA GLU A 27 -15.52 -20.37 -0.09
C GLU A 27 -15.79 -21.07 1.26
N SER A 28 -15.49 -22.37 1.38
CA SER A 28 -15.64 -23.11 2.64
C SER A 28 -14.72 -22.57 3.74
N LYS A 29 -13.42 -22.37 3.44
CA LYS A 29 -12.46 -21.80 4.39
C LYS A 29 -12.84 -20.40 4.81
N PHE A 30 -13.41 -19.64 3.90
CA PHE A 30 -13.87 -18.29 4.15
C PHE A 30 -15.07 -18.27 5.09
N ALA A 31 -16.03 -19.18 4.92
CA ALA A 31 -17.15 -19.33 5.85
C ALA A 31 -16.67 -19.68 7.26
N GLU A 32 -15.71 -20.60 7.39
CA GLU A 32 -15.07 -20.93 8.66
C GLU A 32 -14.37 -19.72 9.30
N ALA A 33 -13.65 -18.94 8.49
CA ALA A 33 -12.97 -17.71 8.96
C ALA A 33 -13.94 -16.64 9.44
N LEU A 34 -15.09 -16.51 8.79
CA LEU A 34 -16.15 -15.58 9.22
C LEU A 34 -16.81 -16.04 10.53
N ALA A 35 -16.95 -17.35 10.73
CA ALA A 35 -17.59 -17.91 11.93
C ALA A 35 -16.79 -17.71 13.22
N VAL A 36 -15.49 -17.46 13.12
CA VAL A 36 -14.61 -17.19 14.28
C VAL A 36 -14.42 -15.71 14.58
N LEU A 37 -15.02 -14.79 13.79
CA LEU A 37 -14.98 -13.36 14.08
C LEU A 37 -15.85 -13.03 15.29
N GLU A 38 -15.21 -12.44 16.29
CA GLU A 38 -15.84 -11.96 17.50
C GLU A 38 -16.33 -10.51 17.35
N GLU A 39 -16.99 -9.99 18.37
CA GLU A 39 -17.40 -8.59 18.43
C GLU A 39 -16.18 -7.66 18.35
N ASP A 40 -16.31 -6.56 17.61
CA ASP A 40 -15.23 -5.59 17.37
C ASP A 40 -14.00 -6.16 16.63
N GLN A 41 -14.13 -7.30 15.96
CA GLN A 41 -13.13 -7.83 15.07
C GLN A 41 -13.51 -7.60 13.61
N TYR A 42 -12.49 -7.35 12.80
CA TYR A 42 -12.63 -6.97 11.40
C TYR A 42 -11.79 -7.88 10.52
N LEU A 43 -12.37 -8.32 9.40
CA LEU A 43 -11.68 -9.06 8.34
C LEU A 43 -11.84 -8.30 7.02
N VAL A 44 -10.74 -7.96 6.37
CA VAL A 44 -10.71 -7.34 5.04
C VAL A 44 -9.99 -8.28 4.09
N ILE A 45 -10.62 -8.65 2.99
CA ILE A 45 -10.03 -9.43 1.90
C ILE A 45 -9.86 -8.53 0.71
N THR A 46 -8.63 -8.37 0.24
CA THR A 46 -8.27 -7.42 -0.81
C THR A 46 -7.57 -8.15 -1.96
N GLU A 47 -7.84 -7.73 -3.18
CA GLU A 47 -7.08 -8.12 -4.36
C GLU A 47 -5.67 -7.50 -4.30
N LYS A 48 -4.64 -8.21 -4.77
CA LYS A 48 -3.22 -7.82 -4.63
C LYS A 48 -2.87 -6.44 -5.20
N ARG A 49 -3.60 -5.92 -6.19
CA ARG A 49 -3.46 -4.56 -6.71
C ARG A 49 -4.13 -3.50 -5.84
N GLY A 50 -4.94 -3.92 -4.86
CA GLY A 50 -5.43 -3.07 -3.78
C GLY A 50 -6.74 -2.31 -4.03
N TRP A 51 -7.33 -2.36 -5.24
CA TRP A 51 -8.53 -1.60 -5.55
C TRP A 51 -9.84 -2.32 -5.21
N ALA A 52 -9.92 -3.66 -5.32
CA ALA A 52 -11.12 -4.43 -5.03
C ALA A 52 -11.00 -5.12 -3.67
N TYR A 53 -11.99 -4.92 -2.81
CA TYR A 53 -12.04 -5.56 -1.50
C TYR A 53 -13.46 -5.87 -1.05
N VAL A 54 -13.55 -6.83 -0.14
CA VAL A 54 -14.72 -7.07 0.71
C VAL A 54 -14.27 -7.06 2.17
N GLN A 55 -15.09 -6.52 3.05
CA GLN A 55 -14.76 -6.43 4.48
C GLN A 55 -15.92 -6.87 5.35
N PHE A 56 -15.60 -7.34 6.54
CA PHE A 56 -16.54 -7.91 7.50
C PHE A 56 -16.25 -7.38 8.89
N ALA A 57 -17.31 -7.08 9.62
CA ALA A 57 -17.23 -6.67 11.03
C ALA A 57 -18.08 -7.63 11.86
N GLY A 58 -17.46 -8.26 12.84
CA GLY A 58 -18.17 -9.02 13.87
C GLY A 58 -18.91 -8.04 14.79
N GLN A 59 -20.22 -8.23 14.95
CA GLN A 59 -21.10 -7.36 15.74
C GLN A 59 -21.67 -8.09 16.96
N GLY A 60 -21.00 -9.11 17.45
CA GLY A 60 -21.40 -9.88 18.63
C GLY A 60 -22.80 -10.46 18.48
N SER A 61 -23.72 -10.08 19.37
CA SER A 61 -25.11 -10.53 19.37
C SER A 61 -25.92 -10.06 18.14
N PHE A 62 -25.47 -9.00 17.47
CA PHE A 62 -26.13 -8.45 16.26
C PHE A 62 -25.68 -9.14 14.97
N GLY A 63 -24.71 -10.07 15.04
CA GLY A 63 -24.30 -10.84 13.88
C GLY A 63 -23.07 -10.32 13.16
N VAL A 64 -23.14 -10.15 11.83
CA VAL A 64 -22.01 -9.71 10.98
C VAL A 64 -22.48 -8.68 9.97
N ARG A 65 -21.76 -7.57 9.88
CA ARG A 65 -21.86 -6.64 8.74
C ARG A 65 -20.85 -7.02 7.69
N ALA A 66 -21.32 -7.23 6.46
CA ALA A 66 -20.50 -7.40 5.28
C ALA A 66 -20.53 -6.15 4.42
N GLU A 67 -19.39 -5.75 3.86
CA GLU A 67 -19.29 -4.62 2.94
C GLU A 67 -18.44 -4.98 1.72
N CYS A 68 -18.75 -4.34 0.61
CA CYS A 68 -18.05 -4.49 -0.67
C CYS A 68 -17.76 -3.11 -1.23
N VAL A 69 -16.55 -2.90 -1.72
CA VAL A 69 -16.09 -1.59 -2.19
C VAL A 69 -17.07 -0.93 -3.18
N SER A 70 -17.26 0.37 -3.03
CA SER A 70 -18.08 1.21 -3.91
C SER A 70 -17.25 2.30 -4.59
N ASN A 71 -17.87 3.03 -5.53
CA ASN A 71 -17.24 4.17 -6.20
C ASN A 71 -16.89 5.34 -5.25
N ASN A 72 -17.38 5.32 -4.02
CA ASN A 72 -16.97 6.29 -3.00
C ASN A 72 -15.50 6.12 -2.55
N TYR A 73 -14.90 4.96 -2.84
CA TYR A 73 -13.52 4.60 -2.45
C TYR A 73 -12.64 4.21 -3.63
N LEU A 74 -13.22 4.14 -4.83
CA LEU A 74 -12.49 3.81 -6.05
C LEU A 74 -12.12 5.09 -6.80
N ASP A 75 -10.92 5.09 -7.39
CA ASP A 75 -10.53 6.11 -8.34
C ASP A 75 -11.26 5.96 -9.68
N GLU A 76 -11.11 6.95 -10.56
CA GLU A 76 -11.78 6.97 -11.86
C GLU A 76 -11.40 5.77 -12.75
N ALA A 77 -10.16 5.28 -12.66
CA ALA A 77 -9.66 4.16 -13.46
C ALA A 77 -10.30 2.82 -13.06
N HIS A 78 -10.70 2.68 -11.81
CA HIS A 78 -11.27 1.46 -11.23
C HIS A 78 -12.77 1.58 -10.91
N ALA A 79 -13.40 2.71 -11.27
CA ALA A 79 -14.80 2.96 -10.97
C ALA A 79 -15.73 1.87 -11.54
N LEU A 80 -16.63 1.39 -10.70
CA LEU A 80 -17.65 0.40 -11.08
C LEU A 80 -18.62 1.01 -12.09
N ARG A 81 -18.82 0.30 -13.19
CA ARG A 81 -19.81 0.64 -14.21
C ARG A 81 -21.22 0.30 -13.73
N ALA A 82 -22.23 0.91 -14.32
CA ALA A 82 -23.65 0.69 -13.96
C ALA A 82 -24.04 -0.82 -13.97
N GLY A 83 -23.51 -1.59 -14.93
CA GLY A 83 -23.73 -3.04 -15.01
C GLY A 83 -23.15 -3.81 -13.81
N GLN A 84 -21.99 -3.41 -13.32
CA GLN A 84 -21.32 -4.02 -12.18
C GLN A 84 -22.06 -3.68 -10.88
N MET A 85 -22.48 -2.44 -10.70
CA MET A 85 -23.30 -2.02 -9.56
C MET A 85 -24.64 -2.76 -9.54
N THR A 86 -25.27 -2.95 -10.70
CA THR A 86 -26.51 -3.74 -10.82
C THR A 86 -26.26 -5.21 -10.47
N ALA A 87 -25.10 -5.78 -10.88
CA ALA A 87 -24.73 -7.15 -10.55
C ALA A 87 -24.53 -7.32 -9.03
N LEU A 88 -23.87 -6.38 -8.34
CA LEU A 88 -23.74 -6.41 -6.87
C LEU A 88 -25.11 -6.43 -6.18
N ARG A 89 -26.06 -5.58 -6.60
CA ARG A 89 -27.43 -5.59 -6.04
C ARG A 89 -28.12 -6.93 -6.27
N ARG A 90 -27.97 -7.55 -7.45
CA ARG A 90 -28.54 -8.89 -7.75
C ARG A 90 -27.91 -10.01 -6.93
N ILE A 91 -26.65 -9.87 -6.56
CA ILE A 91 -25.94 -10.80 -5.66
C ILE A 91 -26.51 -10.71 -4.24
N GLY A 92 -27.02 -9.53 -3.85
CA GLY A 92 -27.67 -9.35 -2.56
C GLY A 92 -27.14 -8.19 -1.72
N TRP A 93 -26.29 -7.33 -2.28
CA TRP A 93 -25.79 -6.14 -1.60
C TRP A 93 -26.80 -4.99 -1.64
N SER A 94 -26.95 -4.29 -0.52
CA SER A 94 -27.61 -3.00 -0.45
C SER A 94 -26.75 -1.92 -1.10
N ALA A 95 -27.39 -0.91 -1.70
CA ALA A 95 -26.66 0.20 -2.30
C ALA A 95 -25.97 1.05 -1.22
N PRO A 96 -24.83 1.70 -1.55
CA PRO A 96 -24.20 2.65 -0.65
C PRO A 96 -25.14 3.76 -0.20
N THR A 97 -25.00 4.18 1.06
CA THR A 97 -25.69 5.31 1.68
C THR A 97 -24.67 6.31 2.18
N GLY A 98 -24.89 7.59 1.94
CA GLY A 98 -23.98 8.66 2.36
C GLY A 98 -22.61 8.67 1.68
N THR A 99 -21.74 9.49 2.20
CA THR A 99 -20.35 9.68 1.74
C THR A 99 -19.35 9.19 2.80
N PRO A 100 -18.07 8.94 2.45
CA PRO A 100 -17.04 8.58 3.42
C PRO A 100 -16.89 9.59 4.56
N ALA A 101 -17.08 10.88 4.29
CA ALA A 101 -17.02 11.95 5.30
C ALA A 101 -18.16 11.87 6.33
N GLU A 102 -19.32 11.34 5.92
CA GLU A 102 -20.52 11.17 6.77
C GLU A 102 -20.58 9.79 7.44
N ALA A 103 -19.71 8.86 7.01
CA ALA A 103 -19.67 7.50 7.49
C ALA A 103 -19.07 7.41 8.90
N SER A 104 -19.84 7.76 9.90
CA SER A 104 -19.52 7.37 11.26
C SER A 104 -20.61 6.45 11.79
N PRO A 105 -20.28 5.47 12.66
CA PRO A 105 -21.28 4.64 13.34
C PRO A 105 -22.34 5.46 14.11
N LYS A 106 -22.00 6.70 14.46
CA LYS A 106 -22.92 7.64 15.14
C LYS A 106 -23.90 8.32 14.16
N CYS A 107 -23.46 8.55 12.90
CA CYS A 107 -24.28 9.30 11.92
C CYS A 107 -25.12 8.38 11.03
N GLN A 108 -24.65 7.16 10.77
CA GLN A 108 -25.33 6.19 9.90
C GLN A 108 -25.19 4.76 10.45
N PRO A 109 -25.84 4.43 11.57
CA PRO A 109 -25.74 3.09 12.17
C PRO A 109 -26.28 1.98 11.24
N GLU A 110 -27.23 2.32 10.36
CA GLU A 110 -27.88 1.38 9.44
C GLU A 110 -27.40 1.51 7.99
N GLY A 111 -26.36 2.30 7.74
CA GLY A 111 -25.85 2.57 6.41
C GLY A 111 -24.35 2.37 6.26
N SER A 112 -23.87 2.45 5.02
CA SER A 112 -22.44 2.43 4.69
C SER A 112 -22.18 3.18 3.39
N PRO A 113 -21.05 3.90 3.24
CA PRO A 113 -20.61 4.41 1.95
C PRO A 113 -20.15 3.32 0.98
N ASN A 114 -19.93 2.08 1.45
CA ASN A 114 -19.77 0.90 0.64
C ASN A 114 -21.10 0.23 0.27
N PHE A 115 -21.11 -0.71 -0.67
CA PHE A 115 -22.17 -1.69 -0.74
C PHE A 115 -22.14 -2.51 0.54
N PHE A 116 -23.29 -2.78 1.18
CA PHE A 116 -23.31 -3.44 2.48
C PHE A 116 -24.47 -4.41 2.63
N ARG A 117 -24.36 -5.30 3.62
CA ARG A 117 -25.43 -6.14 4.10
C ARG A 117 -25.19 -6.58 5.53
N ASP A 118 -26.20 -6.47 6.35
CA ASP A 118 -26.21 -7.00 7.71
C ASP A 118 -26.83 -8.41 7.73
N PHE A 119 -26.25 -9.27 8.56
CA PHE A 119 -26.69 -10.64 8.75
C PHE A 119 -26.88 -10.90 10.24
N ASP A 120 -28.16 -10.99 10.64
CA ASP A 120 -28.53 -11.29 12.02
C ASP A 120 -28.16 -12.72 12.43
N ARG A 121 -28.09 -12.96 13.74
CA ARG A 121 -27.89 -14.31 14.25
C ARG A 121 -29.18 -15.16 14.14
N PRO A 122 -29.09 -16.46 13.80
CA PRO A 122 -27.86 -17.20 13.45
C PRO A 122 -27.31 -16.79 12.06
N VAL A 123 -26.04 -16.37 12.01
CA VAL A 123 -25.41 -15.90 10.76
C VAL A 123 -25.22 -17.06 9.79
N PRO A 124 -25.73 -16.96 8.55
CA PRO A 124 -25.54 -18.00 7.53
C PRO A 124 -24.18 -17.83 6.84
N TYR A 125 -23.09 -18.18 7.53
CA TYR A 125 -21.70 -17.92 7.08
C TYR A 125 -21.40 -18.42 5.67
N ASP A 126 -21.94 -19.60 5.28
CA ASP A 126 -21.80 -20.11 3.91
C ASP A 126 -22.44 -19.18 2.87
N ALA A 127 -23.58 -18.60 3.18
CA ALA A 127 -24.27 -17.67 2.29
C ALA A 127 -23.51 -16.33 2.21
N VAL A 128 -22.94 -15.86 3.32
CA VAL A 128 -22.10 -14.65 3.39
C VAL A 128 -20.84 -14.84 2.54
N ALA A 129 -20.10 -15.95 2.75
CA ALA A 129 -18.90 -16.27 2.00
C ALA A 129 -19.21 -16.41 0.49
N ARG A 130 -20.28 -17.10 0.14
CA ARG A 130 -20.73 -17.27 -1.24
C ARG A 130 -21.06 -15.92 -1.90
N MET A 131 -21.75 -15.03 -1.19
CA MET A 131 -22.09 -13.69 -1.68
C MET A 131 -20.81 -12.90 -1.99
N ALA A 132 -19.84 -12.90 -1.10
CA ALA A 132 -18.55 -12.24 -1.29
C ALA A 132 -17.75 -12.84 -2.45
N VAL A 133 -17.62 -14.17 -2.51
CA VAL A 133 -16.92 -14.86 -3.60
C VAL A 133 -17.55 -14.57 -4.96
N ARG A 134 -18.88 -14.57 -5.05
CA ARG A 134 -19.58 -14.20 -6.30
C ARG A 134 -19.29 -12.77 -6.72
N SER A 135 -19.10 -11.86 -5.79
CA SER A 135 -18.71 -10.47 -6.09
C SER A 135 -17.27 -10.41 -6.60
N LEU A 136 -16.33 -11.05 -5.91
CA LEU A 136 -14.93 -11.10 -6.30
C LEU A 136 -14.75 -11.70 -7.71
N VAL A 137 -15.43 -12.79 -8.00
CA VAL A 137 -15.34 -13.51 -9.29
C VAL A 137 -16.15 -12.82 -10.40
N GLY A 138 -17.41 -12.53 -10.10
CA GLY A 138 -18.39 -12.14 -11.14
C GLY A 138 -18.45 -10.66 -11.44
N VAL A 139 -18.02 -9.80 -10.50
CA VAL A 139 -18.06 -8.34 -10.65
C VAL A 139 -16.67 -7.76 -10.80
N PHE A 140 -15.73 -8.15 -9.94
CA PHE A 140 -14.34 -7.68 -9.98
C PHE A 140 -13.44 -8.53 -10.87
N GLU A 141 -13.94 -9.63 -11.41
CA GLU A 141 -13.21 -10.55 -12.31
C GLU A 141 -11.86 -11.01 -11.75
N ILE A 142 -11.76 -11.18 -10.43
CA ILE A 142 -10.51 -11.58 -9.78
C ILE A 142 -10.14 -12.99 -10.22
N PRO A 143 -8.88 -13.22 -10.60
CA PRO A 143 -8.35 -14.56 -10.89
C PRO A 143 -8.48 -15.51 -9.66
N PRO A 144 -7.84 -16.71 -9.67
CA PRO A 144 -7.91 -17.63 -8.54
C PRO A 144 -7.59 -16.97 -7.19
N PRO A 145 -8.05 -17.55 -6.04
CA PRO A 145 -7.87 -16.96 -4.71
C PRO A 145 -6.43 -16.57 -4.34
N GLY A 146 -5.40 -17.16 -4.96
CA GLY A 146 -4.00 -16.78 -4.80
C GLY A 146 -3.67 -15.32 -5.15
N TYR A 147 -4.58 -14.58 -5.79
CA TYR A 147 -4.48 -13.13 -6.02
C TYR A 147 -5.09 -12.29 -4.90
N LEU A 148 -5.52 -12.92 -3.82
CA LEU A 148 -6.04 -12.24 -2.63
C LEU A 148 -5.03 -12.27 -1.50
N HIS A 149 -5.14 -11.30 -0.62
CA HIS A 149 -4.55 -11.27 0.71
C HIS A 149 -5.60 -10.80 1.71
N TYR A 150 -5.32 -10.93 2.99
CA TYR A 150 -6.24 -10.46 4.02
C TYR A 150 -5.55 -9.65 5.10
N LYS A 151 -6.33 -8.78 5.75
CA LYS A 151 -6.05 -8.15 7.04
C LYS A 151 -7.15 -8.55 8.00
N ALA A 152 -6.79 -8.94 9.22
CA ALA A 152 -7.75 -9.06 10.30
C ALA A 152 -7.20 -8.34 11.54
N PHE A 153 -8.05 -7.60 12.23
CA PHE A 153 -7.67 -6.79 13.39
C PHE A 153 -8.87 -6.53 14.31
N ASP A 154 -8.58 -6.19 15.56
CA ASP A 154 -9.59 -5.76 16.52
C ASP A 154 -9.77 -4.23 16.54
N LYS A 155 -10.69 -3.74 17.37
CA LYS A 155 -10.93 -2.28 17.55
C LYS A 155 -9.70 -1.49 17.99
N SER A 156 -8.73 -2.15 18.63
CA SER A 156 -7.45 -1.56 19.04
C SER A 156 -6.39 -1.61 17.93
N LYS A 157 -6.75 -2.04 16.72
CA LYS A 157 -5.86 -2.23 15.57
C LYS A 157 -4.81 -3.34 15.76
N ARG A 158 -4.97 -4.22 16.75
CA ARG A 158 -4.10 -5.38 16.92
C ARG A 158 -4.44 -6.42 15.86
N SER A 159 -3.41 -6.92 15.17
CA SER A 159 -3.57 -7.95 14.13
C SER A 159 -4.09 -9.27 14.71
N ILE A 160 -4.97 -9.89 13.94
CA ILE A 160 -5.50 -11.23 14.19
C ILE A 160 -5.05 -12.12 13.03
N LEU A 161 -4.48 -13.28 13.37
CA LEU A 161 -4.11 -14.27 12.36
C LEU A 161 -5.25 -15.26 12.16
N ILE A 162 -5.63 -15.49 10.90
CA ILE A 162 -6.65 -16.48 10.51
C ILE A 162 -6.02 -17.46 9.50
N PRO A 163 -5.18 -18.41 9.95
CA PRO A 163 -4.44 -19.32 9.06
C PRO A 163 -5.35 -20.21 8.23
N THR A 164 -6.53 -20.53 8.76
CA THR A 164 -7.55 -21.38 8.10
C THR A 164 -8.01 -20.79 6.77
N LEU A 165 -7.95 -19.47 6.59
CA LEU A 165 -8.33 -18.81 5.35
C LEU A 165 -7.42 -19.18 4.16
N GLY A 166 -6.16 -19.58 4.44
CA GLY A 166 -5.21 -20.02 3.40
C GLY A 166 -4.73 -18.91 2.45
N LEU A 167 -4.87 -17.65 2.85
CA LEU A 167 -4.35 -16.47 2.17
C LEU A 167 -3.13 -15.91 2.91
N MET A 168 -2.32 -15.11 2.22
CA MET A 168 -1.30 -14.32 2.90
C MET A 168 -1.97 -13.24 3.76
N CYS A 169 -1.59 -13.19 5.05
CA CYS A 169 -1.91 -12.07 5.91
C CYS A 169 -1.04 -10.88 5.50
N GLU A 170 -1.66 -9.77 5.17
CA GLU A 170 -0.95 -8.51 5.01
C GLU A 170 -0.58 -8.02 6.41
N PRO A 171 0.71 -7.78 6.71
CA PRO A 171 1.08 -7.19 7.98
C PRO A 171 0.32 -5.87 8.16
N PRO A 172 -0.08 -5.51 9.41
CA PRO A 172 -0.63 -4.20 9.64
C PRO A 172 0.36 -3.20 9.09
N ALA A 173 -0.13 -2.27 8.27
CA ALA A 173 0.69 -1.12 7.91
C ALA A 173 1.23 -0.55 9.23
N PRO A 174 2.54 -0.30 9.35
CA PRO A 174 3.06 0.36 10.53
C PRO A 174 2.18 1.58 10.79
N PRO A 175 1.84 1.88 12.05
CA PRO A 175 1.01 3.03 12.36
C PRO A 175 1.57 4.19 11.54
N ARG A 176 0.79 4.68 10.60
CA ARG A 176 1.13 5.91 9.90
C ARG A 176 1.07 6.99 10.96
N GLU A 177 2.19 7.18 11.66
CA GLU A 177 2.49 8.52 12.13
C GLU A 177 2.52 9.34 10.86
N THR A 178 1.45 10.04 10.59
CA THR A 178 1.37 10.98 9.48
C THR A 178 1.81 12.35 9.99
N PRO A 179 3.09 12.61 10.04
CA PRO A 179 3.56 13.94 9.83
C PRO A 179 3.41 14.16 8.32
N SER A 180 2.99 15.32 7.92
CA SER A 180 2.83 15.66 6.53
C SER A 180 4.20 15.71 5.84
N ALA A 181 4.69 14.56 5.36
CA ALA A 181 5.89 14.49 4.52
C ALA A 181 5.66 15.09 3.12
N ASN A 182 4.53 15.78 2.93
CA ASN A 182 4.12 16.35 1.66
C ASN A 182 4.59 17.80 1.49
N THR A 183 5.29 18.36 2.48
CA THR A 183 5.91 19.69 2.43
C THR A 183 7.38 19.60 2.83
N ILE A 184 8.19 20.53 2.35
CA ILE A 184 9.62 20.62 2.74
C ILE A 184 9.76 20.72 4.26
N GLU A 185 9.00 21.60 4.91
CA GLU A 185 9.05 21.81 6.35
C GLU A 185 8.69 20.54 7.12
N GLY A 186 7.58 19.90 6.74
CA GLY A 186 7.14 18.65 7.37
C GLY A 186 8.15 17.53 7.18
N LEU A 187 8.77 17.43 6.00
CA LEU A 187 9.80 16.43 5.73
C LEU A 187 11.10 16.73 6.50
N ARG A 188 11.50 18.01 6.61
CA ARG A 188 12.64 18.44 7.45
C ARG A 188 12.44 18.04 8.92
N ASP A 189 11.26 18.30 9.48
CA ASP A 189 10.95 17.92 10.86
C ASP A 189 11.06 16.41 11.09
N LEU A 190 10.59 15.62 10.11
CA LEU A 190 10.67 14.16 10.17
C LEU A 190 12.10 13.65 10.08
N VAL A 191 12.87 14.17 9.14
CA VAL A 191 14.29 13.83 8.95
C VAL A 191 15.06 14.19 10.22
N LEU A 192 14.84 15.38 10.77
CA LEU A 192 15.51 15.84 11.99
C LEU A 192 15.21 14.90 13.18
N LYS A 193 13.94 14.54 13.38
CA LYS A 193 13.53 13.58 14.43
C LYS A 193 14.18 12.21 14.24
N ALA A 194 14.19 11.70 13.01
CA ALA A 194 14.78 10.41 12.69
C ALA A 194 16.28 10.38 12.98
N VAL A 195 17.00 11.42 12.53
CA VAL A 195 18.45 11.52 12.69
C VAL A 195 18.85 11.79 14.13
N ARG A 196 18.15 12.66 14.86
CA ARG A 196 18.36 12.88 16.30
C ARG A 196 18.21 11.59 17.10
N LYS A 197 17.16 10.82 16.82
CA LYS A 197 16.90 9.53 17.46
C LYS A 197 18.02 8.52 17.17
N ALA A 198 18.47 8.44 15.92
CA ALA A 198 19.49 7.48 15.50
C ALA A 198 20.89 7.83 16.00
N SER A 199 21.25 9.12 16.03
CA SER A 199 22.56 9.60 16.47
C SER A 199 22.65 9.76 18.00
N GLY A 200 21.51 9.79 18.70
CA GLY A 200 21.44 10.14 20.12
C GLY A 200 21.77 11.63 20.43
N ASN A 201 21.90 12.46 19.38
CA ASN A 201 22.22 13.90 19.52
C ASN A 201 20.95 14.74 19.31
N ALA A 202 20.41 15.24 20.43
CA ALA A 202 19.21 16.10 20.43
C ALA A 202 19.48 17.53 19.95
N GLU A 203 20.75 17.99 19.93
CA GLU A 203 21.16 19.34 19.56
C GLU A 203 21.36 19.54 18.04
N LEU A 204 21.21 18.46 17.23
CA LEU A 204 21.32 18.55 15.78
C LEU A 204 20.26 19.49 15.21
N GLU A 205 20.68 20.42 14.36
CA GLU A 205 19.81 21.35 13.66
C GLU A 205 20.26 21.51 12.21
N PHE A 206 19.32 21.89 11.34
CA PHE A 206 19.66 22.31 9.99
C PHE A 206 20.45 23.61 10.02
N ALA A 207 21.55 23.64 9.30
CA ALA A 207 22.35 24.85 9.12
C ALA A 207 21.63 25.87 8.20
N GLU A 208 22.15 27.09 8.10
CA GLU A 208 21.57 28.16 7.29
C GLU A 208 21.52 27.81 5.78
N ASP A 209 22.45 26.96 5.30
CA ASP A 209 22.48 26.44 3.94
C ASP A 209 21.45 25.35 3.66
N GLY A 210 20.67 24.97 4.67
CA GLY A 210 19.63 23.95 4.60
C GLY A 210 20.14 22.52 4.73
N ASP A 211 21.39 22.30 5.09
CA ASP A 211 21.99 20.99 5.33
C ASP A 211 21.91 20.62 6.82
N LEU A 212 21.67 19.33 7.11
CA LEU A 212 21.82 18.77 8.43
C LEU A 212 23.19 18.07 8.51
N PRO A 213 24.16 18.63 9.25
CA PRO A 213 25.51 18.07 9.31
C PRO A 213 25.58 16.86 10.25
N LEU A 214 26.22 15.80 9.80
CA LEU A 214 26.49 14.57 10.56
C LEU A 214 27.95 14.22 10.44
N ARG A 215 28.51 13.54 11.46
CA ARG A 215 29.88 13.04 11.45
C ARG A 215 29.93 11.55 11.73
N PHE A 216 30.69 10.84 10.88
CA PHE A 216 30.95 9.41 10.98
C PHE A 216 32.48 9.22 10.86
N GLY A 217 33.16 8.96 11.97
CA GLY A 217 34.61 8.93 11.95
C GLY A 217 35.23 10.24 11.41
N SER A 218 35.97 10.15 10.31
CA SER A 218 36.53 11.30 9.58
C SER A 218 35.52 11.90 8.59
N ALA A 219 34.53 11.15 8.13
CA ALA A 219 33.57 11.57 7.12
C ALA A 219 32.57 12.61 7.63
N ALA A 220 32.32 13.62 6.79
CA ALA A 220 31.30 14.66 7.01
C ALA A 220 30.11 14.41 6.08
N VAL A 221 29.06 13.79 6.60
CA VAL A 221 27.81 13.56 5.85
C VAL A 221 26.88 14.76 6.04
N ARG A 222 26.27 15.22 4.95
CA ARG A 222 25.24 16.24 4.95
C ARG A 222 23.92 15.67 4.47
N VAL A 223 22.83 15.99 5.14
CA VAL A 223 21.49 15.57 4.75
C VAL A 223 20.68 16.77 4.34
N ARG A 224 20.15 16.77 3.13
CA ARG A 224 19.37 17.86 2.54
C ARG A 224 18.01 17.35 2.10
N VAL A 225 16.97 18.11 2.39
CA VAL A 225 15.63 17.89 1.84
C VAL A 225 15.50 18.71 0.55
N LEU A 226 15.14 18.04 -0.55
CA LEU A 226 14.92 18.63 -1.86
C LEU A 226 13.43 18.76 -2.15
N ASP A 227 13.03 19.74 -2.94
CA ASP A 227 11.64 20.05 -3.23
C ASP A 227 11.12 19.38 -4.52
N ASP A 228 11.90 19.36 -5.56
CA ASP A 228 11.47 18.84 -6.88
C ASP A 228 12.48 17.82 -7.44
N PRO A 229 12.16 16.52 -7.33
CA PRO A 229 11.08 15.91 -6.54
C PRO A 229 11.35 15.99 -5.03
N LEU A 230 10.26 15.98 -4.23
CA LEU A 230 10.39 15.96 -2.77
C LEU A 230 11.07 14.66 -2.31
N CYS A 231 12.32 14.78 -1.88
CA CYS A 231 13.16 13.64 -1.48
C CYS A 231 14.24 14.05 -0.47
N VAL A 232 14.94 13.07 0.07
CA VAL A 232 16.10 13.30 0.94
C VAL A 232 17.36 12.91 0.19
N ARG A 233 18.30 13.84 0.11
CA ARG A 233 19.67 13.63 -0.39
C ARG A 233 20.63 13.60 0.79
N MET A 234 21.46 12.59 0.83
CA MET A 234 22.62 12.50 1.71
C MET A 234 23.87 12.53 0.86
N PHE A 235 24.86 13.32 1.25
CA PHE A 235 26.11 13.40 0.50
C PHE A 235 27.30 13.69 1.42
N SER A 236 28.48 13.27 1.02
CA SER A 236 29.75 13.48 1.72
C SER A 236 30.84 13.84 0.71
N PRO A 237 31.63 14.89 0.94
CA PRO A 237 32.88 15.06 0.21
C PRO A 237 33.84 13.93 0.65
N VAL A 238 34.44 13.25 -0.32
CA VAL A 238 35.37 12.14 -0.08
C VAL A 238 36.80 12.55 -0.39
N LEU A 239 37.01 13.28 -1.50
CA LEU A 239 38.28 13.83 -1.89
C LEU A 239 38.10 15.26 -2.39
N GLU A 240 38.97 16.17 -1.96
CA GLU A 240 38.95 17.56 -2.38
C GLU A 240 40.21 17.91 -3.17
N ASN A 241 40.12 18.96 -3.99
CA ASN A 241 41.24 19.47 -4.81
C ASN A 241 41.80 18.42 -5.79
N VAL A 242 40.93 17.61 -6.38
CA VAL A 242 41.34 16.58 -7.36
C VAL A 242 41.41 17.18 -8.77
N GLU A 243 42.42 16.77 -9.52
CA GLU A 243 42.46 17.01 -10.96
C GLU A 243 41.53 16.01 -11.66
N VAL A 244 40.63 16.51 -12.52
CA VAL A 244 39.69 15.65 -13.24
C VAL A 244 40.37 15.16 -14.52
N ASP A 245 40.79 13.90 -14.50
CA ASP A 245 41.35 13.20 -15.64
C ASP A 245 40.56 11.92 -15.98
N ASP A 246 40.88 11.29 -17.10
CA ASP A 246 40.22 10.06 -17.54
C ASP A 246 40.35 8.93 -16.52
N ARG A 247 41.48 8.84 -15.80
CA ARG A 247 41.70 7.82 -14.77
C ARG A 247 40.74 7.98 -13.59
N LEU A 248 40.52 9.19 -13.14
CA LEU A 248 39.56 9.47 -12.08
C LEU A 248 38.17 9.09 -12.53
N LEU A 249 37.75 9.47 -13.75
CA LEU A 249 36.44 9.17 -14.30
C LEU A 249 36.21 7.66 -14.45
N ASP A 250 37.19 6.93 -14.94
CA ASP A 250 37.15 5.47 -15.03
C ASP A 250 37.00 4.85 -13.64
N ARG A 251 37.75 5.33 -12.65
CA ARG A 251 37.67 4.82 -11.26
C ARG A 251 36.30 5.10 -10.62
N LEU A 252 35.74 6.29 -10.84
CA LEU A 252 34.40 6.60 -10.36
C LEU A 252 33.35 5.71 -11.02
N ASN A 253 33.51 5.40 -12.31
CA ASN A 253 32.62 4.49 -13.02
C ASN A 253 32.71 3.05 -12.48
N GLU A 254 33.88 2.55 -12.19
CA GLU A 254 34.09 1.25 -11.53
C GLU A 254 33.40 1.20 -10.17
N LEU A 255 33.62 2.22 -9.30
CA LEU A 255 33.00 2.30 -7.99
C LEU A 255 31.47 2.31 -8.10
N ASN A 256 30.92 3.05 -9.05
CA ASN A 256 29.47 3.09 -9.30
C ASN A 256 28.90 1.76 -9.83
N ALA A 257 29.72 0.92 -10.44
CA ALA A 257 29.33 -0.42 -10.87
C ALA A 257 29.34 -1.44 -9.72
N GLU A 258 30.22 -1.27 -8.74
CA GLU A 258 30.40 -2.18 -7.61
C GLU A 258 29.51 -1.81 -6.42
N ILE A 259 29.38 -0.52 -6.10
CA ILE A 259 28.70 -0.02 -4.91
C ILE A 259 27.20 0.15 -5.18
N ARG A 260 26.40 -0.44 -4.30
CA ARG A 260 24.94 -0.33 -4.38
C ARG A 260 24.43 0.87 -3.60
N PHE A 261 23.38 1.50 -4.10
CA PHE A 261 22.63 2.60 -3.48
C PHE A 261 23.35 3.95 -3.36
N ALA A 262 24.70 3.97 -3.44
CA ALA A 262 25.46 5.21 -3.50
C ALA A 262 25.99 5.44 -4.92
N ARG A 263 26.16 6.71 -5.25
CA ARG A 263 26.84 7.15 -6.47
C ARG A 263 28.01 8.04 -6.12
N PHE A 264 29.08 7.91 -6.89
CA PHE A 264 30.24 8.80 -6.81
C PHE A 264 30.29 9.67 -8.03
N PHE A 265 30.56 10.95 -7.81
CA PHE A 265 30.72 11.91 -8.90
C PHE A 265 31.68 13.02 -8.48
N VAL A 266 32.26 13.70 -9.47
CA VAL A 266 33.14 14.85 -9.24
C VAL A 266 32.41 16.13 -9.63
N LEU A 267 32.50 17.16 -8.77
CA LEU A 267 31.96 18.49 -9.00
C LEU A 267 32.94 19.50 -8.42
N ASP A 268 33.35 20.50 -9.23
CA ASP A 268 34.26 21.58 -8.84
C ASP A 268 35.54 21.09 -8.12
N GLY A 269 36.16 20.01 -8.67
CA GLY A 269 37.37 19.43 -8.10
C GLY A 269 37.20 18.69 -6.78
N THR A 270 35.95 18.37 -6.40
CA THR A 270 35.65 17.57 -5.22
C THR A 270 34.89 16.31 -5.65
N VAL A 271 35.34 15.15 -5.19
CA VAL A 271 34.62 13.88 -5.33
C VAL A 271 33.62 13.75 -4.20
N PHE A 272 32.37 13.50 -4.55
CA PHE A 272 31.28 13.26 -3.61
C PHE A 272 30.82 11.81 -3.68
N ALA A 273 30.49 11.24 -2.52
CA ALA A 273 29.58 10.09 -2.41
C ALA A 273 28.18 10.61 -2.06
N ALA A 274 27.14 10.14 -2.76
CA ALA A 274 25.77 10.59 -2.49
C ALA A 274 24.76 9.44 -2.60
N MET A 275 23.69 9.57 -1.82
CA MET A 275 22.49 8.74 -1.89
C MET A 275 21.26 9.65 -1.97
N GLU A 276 20.25 9.23 -2.73
CA GLU A 276 18.94 9.88 -2.76
C GLU A 276 17.85 8.86 -2.49
N MET A 277 16.84 9.27 -1.74
CA MET A 277 15.71 8.40 -1.43
C MET A 277 14.39 9.16 -1.46
N PHE A 278 13.38 8.54 -2.04
CA PHE A 278 12.01 9.02 -1.94
C PHE A 278 11.48 8.79 -0.53
N THR A 279 10.64 9.69 -0.07
CA THR A 279 10.10 9.71 1.30
C THR A 279 8.59 9.55 1.35
N SER A 280 7.99 8.99 0.31
CA SER A 280 6.57 8.64 0.29
C SER A 280 6.42 7.11 0.09
N PRO A 281 6.14 6.35 1.17
CA PRO A 281 5.96 6.78 2.56
C PRO A 281 7.30 7.11 3.26
N PHE A 282 7.29 8.04 4.22
CA PHE A 282 8.46 8.31 5.06
C PHE A 282 8.66 7.17 6.06
N VAL A 283 9.90 6.64 6.13
CA VAL A 283 10.31 5.61 7.08
C VAL A 283 11.59 6.08 7.78
N ALA A 284 11.49 6.41 9.06
CA ALA A 284 12.58 6.98 9.84
C ALA A 284 13.83 6.09 9.85
N GLU A 285 13.65 4.77 9.97
CA GLU A 285 14.70 3.77 9.98
C GLU A 285 15.47 3.72 8.66
N HIS A 286 14.82 3.98 7.52
CA HIS A 286 15.48 4.02 6.22
C HIS A 286 16.42 5.23 6.12
N VAL A 287 15.98 6.41 6.58
CA VAL A 287 16.81 7.62 6.61
C VAL A 287 18.03 7.40 7.50
N ALA A 288 17.83 6.88 8.71
CA ALA A 288 18.91 6.58 9.66
C ALA A 288 19.92 5.57 9.09
N SER A 289 19.42 4.49 8.47
CA SER A 289 20.27 3.47 7.86
C SER A 289 21.07 4.02 6.66
N ALA A 290 20.46 4.85 5.83
CA ALA A 290 21.14 5.46 4.69
C ALA A 290 22.24 6.44 5.13
N CYS A 291 21.99 7.24 6.19
CA CYS A 291 23.03 8.10 6.77
C CYS A 291 24.22 7.29 7.30
N LEU A 292 23.94 6.18 8.02
CA LEU A 292 24.99 5.30 8.55
C LEU A 292 25.79 4.63 7.41
N GLN A 293 25.10 4.09 6.40
CA GLN A 293 25.75 3.43 5.26
C GLN A 293 26.63 4.41 4.47
N LEU A 294 26.13 5.61 4.18
CA LEU A 294 26.93 6.62 3.48
C LEU A 294 28.11 7.09 4.32
N GLY A 295 27.89 7.26 5.64
CA GLY A 295 28.95 7.66 6.58
C GLY A 295 30.07 6.64 6.65
N THR A 296 29.74 5.35 6.75
CA THR A 296 30.73 4.25 6.74
C THR A 296 31.48 4.23 5.40
N LEU A 297 30.75 4.32 4.28
CA LEU A 297 31.35 4.29 2.95
C LEU A 297 32.29 5.47 2.67
N ALA A 298 32.01 6.63 3.25
CA ALA A 298 32.80 7.83 3.06
C ALA A 298 33.99 7.93 4.04
N ASP A 299 34.01 7.13 5.10
CA ASP A 299 35.09 7.07 6.10
C ASP A 299 36.16 6.02 5.74
N GLU A 300 35.84 5.04 4.87
CA GLU A 300 36.77 4.02 4.31
C GLU A 300 37.59 4.59 3.16
#